data_becfd559af3a970428c7e87ecce65568
#
_entry.id   becfd559af3a970428c7e87ecce65568
#
_cell.length_a   1.000
_cell.length_b   1.000
_cell.length_c   1.000
_cell.angle_alpha   90.00
_cell.angle_beta   90.00
_cell.angle_gamma   90.00
#
_symmetry.space_group_name_H-M   'P 1'
#
loop_
_entity.id
_entity.type
_entity.pdbx_description
1 polymer ?
#
loop_
_entity_poly.entity_id
_entity_poly.type
_entity_poly.pdbx_seq_one_letter_code
_entity_poly.pdbx_strand_id
1 'polypeptide(L)'
;GNLALALSIEGSEEVNDSRRGEGVYQKTLNAMKLLKKHKCLFGTSVCYTSKNYDSVTSDEFYDFMIENGAKFAWYFHYMPVGADADTELLLTPEQREHVYRTIRQNRNSKTGKPIFTVDFQNDGEFVGGCIAGGRNYFHVNSEGDVEPCVFIHYSDSNIREKSILECLK
;
A
#
# COMPACT_ATOMS: atom_id res chain seq x y z
N GLY A 1 -3.84 -15.67 15.95
CA GLY A 1 -4.10 -15.91 14.53
C GLY A 1 -3.00 -15.33 13.68
N ASN A 2 -2.87 -15.80 12.45
CA ASN A 2 -1.80 -15.39 11.51
C ASN A 2 -2.28 -14.27 10.58
N LEU A 3 -3.10 -13.34 11.08
CA LEU A 3 -3.67 -12.26 10.30
C LEU A 3 -3.11 -10.92 10.77
N ALA A 4 -2.53 -10.16 9.86
CA ALA A 4 -2.18 -8.76 10.03
C ALA A 4 -3.02 -7.92 9.05
N LEU A 5 -3.75 -6.94 9.57
CA LEU A 5 -4.63 -6.09 8.77
C LEU A 5 -3.87 -4.84 8.30
N ALA A 6 -4.08 -4.43 7.06
CA ALA A 6 -3.64 -3.15 6.53
C ALA A 6 -4.86 -2.30 6.18
N LEU A 7 -5.05 -1.21 6.91
CA LEU A 7 -6.17 -0.29 6.70
C LEU A 7 -5.79 0.79 5.70
N SER A 8 -6.60 0.97 4.68
CA SER A 8 -6.34 1.98 3.66
C SER A 8 -6.64 3.38 4.19
N ILE A 9 -5.64 4.28 4.13
CA ILE A 9 -5.74 5.68 4.52
C ILE A 9 -4.75 6.52 3.71
N GLU A 10 -5.11 7.74 3.32
CA GLU A 10 -4.39 8.52 2.31
C GLU A 10 -4.13 9.98 2.70
N GLY A 11 -3.84 10.23 3.96
CA GLY A 11 -3.54 11.57 4.48
C GLY A 11 -4.63 12.12 5.39
N SER A 12 -4.95 13.41 5.26
CA SER A 12 -6.01 14.06 6.04
C SER A 12 -7.40 13.53 5.66
N GLU A 13 -8.40 13.85 6.49
CA GLU A 13 -9.80 13.49 6.24
C GLU A 13 -10.28 13.96 4.86
N GLU A 14 -10.00 15.21 4.51
CA GLU A 14 -10.37 15.80 3.22
C GLU A 14 -9.73 15.04 2.04
N VAL A 15 -8.42 14.78 2.11
CA VAL A 15 -7.68 14.08 1.06
C VAL A 15 -8.14 12.63 0.94
N ASN A 16 -8.34 11.96 2.06
CA ASN A 16 -8.82 10.58 2.09
C ASN A 16 -10.22 10.45 1.49
N ASP A 17 -11.15 11.30 1.95
CA ASP A 17 -12.55 11.19 1.57
C ASP A 17 -12.81 11.68 0.15
N SER A 18 -12.00 12.62 -0.37
CA SER A 18 -12.07 13.02 -1.79
C SER A 18 -11.82 11.84 -2.75
N ARG A 19 -11.00 10.88 -2.36
CA ARG A 19 -10.68 9.72 -3.19
C ARG A 19 -11.51 8.48 -2.84
N ARG A 20 -11.80 8.26 -1.56
CA ARG A 20 -12.42 7.01 -1.06
C ARG A 20 -13.92 7.15 -0.77
N GLY A 21 -14.43 8.37 -0.78
CA GLY A 21 -15.82 8.70 -0.46
C GLY A 21 -15.99 9.27 0.95
N GLU A 22 -17.03 10.07 1.10
CA GLU A 22 -17.36 10.79 2.33
C GLU A 22 -17.51 9.85 3.54
N GLY A 23 -16.88 10.21 4.64
CA GLY A 23 -16.93 9.49 5.92
C GLY A 23 -16.10 8.20 5.98
N VAL A 24 -15.35 7.85 4.93
CA VAL A 24 -14.47 6.67 4.93
C VAL A 24 -13.30 6.87 5.89
N TYR A 25 -12.75 8.10 6.00
CA TYR A 25 -11.71 8.41 6.97
C TYR A 25 -12.12 8.08 8.39
N GLN A 26 -13.31 8.53 8.82
CA GLN A 26 -13.82 8.27 10.17
C GLN A 26 -14.06 6.78 10.43
N LYS A 27 -14.53 6.03 9.43
CA LYS A 27 -14.69 4.58 9.53
C LYS A 27 -13.33 3.90 9.73
N THR A 28 -12.32 4.31 8.97
CA THR A 28 -10.94 3.80 9.09
C THR A 28 -10.36 4.12 10.47
N LEU A 29 -10.51 5.36 10.93
CA LEU A 29 -10.05 5.78 12.27
C LEU A 29 -10.72 4.96 13.39
N ASN A 30 -12.02 4.70 13.29
CA ASN A 30 -12.75 3.88 14.25
C ASN A 30 -12.25 2.43 14.24
N ALA A 31 -11.95 1.87 13.06
CA ALA A 31 -11.36 0.55 12.92
C ALA A 31 -9.96 0.49 13.58
N MET A 32 -9.09 1.51 13.37
CA MET A 32 -7.79 1.61 14.02
C MET A 32 -7.93 1.62 15.55
N LYS A 33 -8.84 2.44 16.09
CA LYS A 33 -9.12 2.50 17.54
C LYS A 33 -9.57 1.15 18.10
N LEU A 34 -10.43 0.43 17.36
CA LEU A 34 -10.91 -0.89 17.76
C LEU A 34 -9.77 -1.91 17.78
N LEU A 35 -8.96 -1.97 16.72
CA LEU A 35 -7.82 -2.88 16.63
C LEU A 35 -6.78 -2.59 17.72
N LYS A 36 -6.48 -1.32 17.98
CA LYS A 36 -5.59 -0.90 19.07
C LYS A 36 -6.13 -1.34 20.44
N LYS A 37 -7.43 -1.13 20.69
CA LYS A 37 -8.11 -1.57 21.94
C LYS A 37 -7.97 -3.08 22.18
N HIS A 38 -8.08 -3.87 21.10
CA HIS A 38 -7.97 -5.33 21.16
C HIS A 38 -6.53 -5.85 21.00
N LYS A 39 -5.53 -4.95 20.96
CA LYS A 39 -4.11 -5.29 20.81
C LYS A 39 -3.82 -6.14 19.56
N CYS A 40 -4.60 -5.95 18.50
CA CYS A 40 -4.38 -6.61 17.23
C CYS A 40 -3.18 -5.98 16.50
N LEU A 41 -2.38 -6.83 15.84
CA LEU A 41 -1.36 -6.34 14.93
C LEU A 41 -2.02 -5.81 13.66
N PHE A 42 -1.77 -4.54 13.34
CA PHE A 42 -2.25 -3.92 12.11
C PHE A 42 -1.30 -2.82 11.63
N GLY A 43 -1.47 -2.45 10.40
CA GLY A 43 -0.80 -1.32 9.77
C GLY A 43 -1.72 -0.56 8.83
N THR A 44 -1.13 0.25 8.00
CA THR A 44 -1.82 1.05 6.99
C THR A 44 -1.38 0.66 5.57
N SER A 45 -2.28 0.88 4.62
CA SER A 45 -2.01 0.84 3.19
C SER A 45 -2.23 2.23 2.64
N VAL A 46 -1.20 2.84 2.07
CA VAL A 46 -1.18 4.23 1.63
C VAL A 46 -0.88 4.26 0.14
N CYS A 47 -1.84 4.75 -0.66
CA CYS A 47 -1.59 5.01 -2.08
C CYS A 47 -1.21 6.49 -2.25
N TYR A 48 0.03 6.74 -2.68
CA TYR A 48 0.49 8.10 -2.92
C TYR A 48 0.40 8.50 -4.39
N THR A 49 0.02 9.77 -4.60
CA THR A 49 -0.25 10.40 -5.88
C THR A 49 0.45 11.75 -5.95
N SER A 50 0.42 12.42 -7.09
CA SER A 50 0.88 13.81 -7.25
C SER A 50 0.20 14.80 -6.29
N LYS A 51 -1.01 14.47 -5.80
CA LYS A 51 -1.83 15.36 -4.97
C LYS A 51 -1.64 15.18 -3.46
N ASN A 52 -1.12 14.02 -3.01
CA ASN A 52 -1.00 13.72 -1.60
C ASN A 52 0.39 13.26 -1.13
N TYR A 53 1.36 13.12 -2.05
CA TYR A 53 2.69 12.57 -1.74
C TYR A 53 3.37 13.27 -0.56
N ASP A 54 3.23 14.59 -0.44
CA ASP A 54 3.81 15.39 0.62
C ASP A 54 3.13 15.13 1.97
N SER A 55 1.79 15.19 2.00
CA SER A 55 1.02 14.97 3.23
C SER A 55 1.16 13.55 3.78
N VAL A 56 1.20 12.53 2.94
CA VAL A 56 1.35 11.12 3.39
C VAL A 56 2.77 10.73 3.78
N THR A 57 3.74 11.59 3.48
CA THR A 57 5.13 11.41 3.92
C THR A 57 5.53 12.40 5.01
N SER A 58 4.61 13.25 5.45
CA SER A 58 4.86 14.22 6.52
C SER A 58 5.06 13.56 7.89
N ASP A 59 5.77 14.24 8.77
CA ASP A 59 5.98 13.78 10.15
C ASP A 59 4.66 13.65 10.90
N GLU A 60 3.71 14.56 10.65
CA GLU A 60 2.38 14.56 11.25
C GLU A 60 1.59 13.30 10.87
N PHE A 61 1.68 12.87 9.63
CA PHE A 61 0.99 11.66 9.19
C PHE A 61 1.64 10.39 9.77
N TYR A 62 2.95 10.35 9.88
CA TYR A 62 3.64 9.26 10.57
C TYR A 62 3.25 9.19 12.04
N ASP A 63 3.25 10.34 12.73
CA ASP A 63 2.85 10.40 14.14
C ASP A 63 1.39 10.00 14.32
N PHE A 64 0.49 10.45 13.45
CA PHE A 64 -0.90 10.02 13.42
C PHE A 64 -1.04 8.49 13.32
N MET A 65 -0.31 7.84 12.40
CA MET A 65 -0.36 6.37 12.26
C MET A 65 0.12 5.66 13.53
N ILE A 66 1.23 6.12 14.09
CA ILE A 66 1.85 5.56 15.30
C ILE A 66 0.93 5.73 16.51
N GLU A 67 0.41 6.94 16.72
CA GLU A 67 -0.52 7.25 17.82
C GLU A 67 -1.80 6.43 17.77
N ASN A 68 -2.30 6.16 16.57
CA ASN A 68 -3.47 5.29 16.38
C ASN A 68 -3.12 3.79 16.44
N GLY A 69 -1.85 3.43 16.60
CA GLY A 69 -1.43 2.07 16.92
C GLY A 69 -0.95 1.23 15.75
N ALA A 70 -0.83 1.80 14.54
CA ALA A 70 -0.25 1.13 13.39
C ALA A 70 1.21 0.73 13.67
N LYS A 71 1.61 -0.47 13.23
CA LYS A 71 2.96 -1.02 13.41
C LYS A 71 3.73 -1.08 12.10
N PHE A 72 3.04 -1.02 10.99
CA PHE A 72 3.64 -0.93 9.66
C PHE A 72 2.82 -0.04 8.75
N ALA A 73 3.43 0.46 7.68
CA ALA A 73 2.78 1.19 6.61
C ALA A 73 3.28 0.68 5.26
N TRP A 74 2.37 0.29 4.41
CA TRP A 74 2.62 -0.05 3.02
C TRP A 74 2.33 1.13 2.14
N TYR A 75 3.36 1.66 1.50
CA TYR A 75 3.25 2.72 0.51
C TYR A 75 3.19 2.13 -0.88
N PHE A 76 2.17 2.51 -1.62
CA PHE A 76 1.94 2.12 -3.01
C PHE A 76 1.95 3.36 -3.89
N HIS A 77 2.77 3.35 -4.90
CA HIS A 77 2.74 4.31 -5.96
C HIS A 77 1.45 4.15 -6.78
N TYR A 78 0.74 5.25 -7.06
CA TYR A 78 -0.43 5.20 -7.93
C TYR A 78 -0.03 4.67 -9.32
N MET A 79 -0.73 3.65 -9.78
CA MET A 79 -0.57 3.06 -11.11
C MET A 79 -1.83 3.35 -11.93
N PRO A 80 -1.71 3.99 -13.10
CA PRO A 80 -2.85 4.36 -13.95
C PRO A 80 -3.33 3.14 -14.75
N VAL A 81 -3.98 2.20 -14.08
CA VAL A 81 -4.51 0.97 -14.64
C VAL A 81 -6.04 1.03 -14.63
N GLY A 82 -6.67 0.57 -15.71
CA GLY A 82 -8.11 0.57 -15.88
C GLY A 82 -8.59 1.60 -16.91
N ALA A 83 -9.90 1.54 -17.25
CA ALA A 83 -10.49 2.37 -18.30
C ALA A 83 -10.50 3.86 -17.97
N ASP A 84 -10.69 4.20 -16.69
CA ASP A 84 -10.81 5.59 -16.21
C ASP A 84 -9.55 6.03 -15.42
N ALA A 85 -8.37 5.55 -15.82
CA ALA A 85 -7.12 5.90 -15.17
C ALA A 85 -6.81 7.39 -15.33
N ASP A 86 -6.66 8.10 -14.20
CA ASP A 86 -6.33 9.52 -14.16
C ASP A 86 -4.81 9.73 -14.18
N THR A 87 -4.26 10.14 -15.31
CA THR A 87 -2.83 10.38 -15.47
C THR A 87 -2.33 11.63 -14.73
N GLU A 88 -3.22 12.54 -14.29
CA GLU A 88 -2.83 13.71 -13.49
C GLU A 88 -2.43 13.31 -12.05
N LEU A 89 -2.79 12.11 -11.62
CA LEU A 89 -2.37 11.56 -10.34
C LEU A 89 -0.94 10.99 -10.36
N LEU A 90 -0.31 10.90 -11.54
CA LEU A 90 1.08 10.46 -11.64
C LEU A 90 2.03 11.47 -11.01
N LEU A 91 3.02 10.95 -10.28
CA LEU A 91 4.06 11.77 -9.68
C LEU A 91 5.08 12.23 -10.72
N THR A 92 5.59 13.45 -10.55
CA THR A 92 6.79 13.89 -11.25
C THR A 92 8.03 13.14 -10.72
N PRO A 93 9.15 13.15 -11.46
CA PRO A 93 10.42 12.59 -10.98
C PRO A 93 10.85 13.16 -9.62
N GLU A 94 10.68 14.46 -9.40
CA GLU A 94 11.04 15.16 -8.16
C GLU A 94 10.16 14.72 -6.98
N GLN A 95 8.86 14.56 -7.22
CA GLN A 95 7.92 14.05 -6.22
C GLN A 95 8.23 12.59 -5.83
N ARG A 96 8.57 11.76 -6.81
CA ARG A 96 8.99 10.37 -6.57
C ARG A 96 10.28 10.32 -5.75
N GLU A 97 11.26 11.14 -6.08
CA GLU A 97 12.51 11.25 -5.33
C GLU A 97 12.27 11.70 -3.89
N HIS A 98 11.36 12.66 -3.67
CA HIS A 98 10.95 13.10 -2.34
C HIS A 98 10.41 11.93 -1.51
N VAL A 99 9.42 11.20 -2.03
CA VAL A 99 8.82 10.03 -1.33
C VAL A 99 9.88 8.98 -1.03
N TYR A 100 10.70 8.63 -2.03
CA TYR A 100 11.78 7.66 -1.90
C TYR A 100 12.73 8.02 -0.75
N ARG A 101 13.20 9.27 -0.69
CA ARG A 101 14.12 9.74 0.36
C ARG A 101 13.45 9.76 1.73
N THR A 102 12.24 10.30 1.83
CA THR A 102 11.54 10.45 3.10
C THR A 102 11.22 9.11 3.75
N ILE A 103 10.74 8.13 2.96
CA ILE A 103 10.48 6.78 3.49
C ILE A 103 11.77 6.15 4.02
N ARG A 104 12.90 6.30 3.32
CA ARG A 104 14.20 5.77 3.78
C ARG A 104 14.75 6.47 5.01
N GLN A 105 14.58 7.77 5.11
CA GLN A 105 14.94 8.52 6.32
C GLN A 105 14.14 8.02 7.54
N ASN A 106 12.84 7.78 7.37
CA ASN A 106 11.98 7.25 8.44
C ASN A 106 12.27 5.81 8.84
N ARG A 107 12.95 5.03 7.98
CA ARG A 107 13.46 3.69 8.32
C ARG A 107 14.76 3.71 9.10
N ASN A 108 15.42 4.85 9.24
CA ASN A 108 16.70 4.93 9.94
C ASN A 108 16.51 4.57 11.41
N SER A 109 17.22 3.56 11.88
CA SER A 109 17.10 3.04 13.25
C SER A 109 17.49 4.04 14.35
N LYS A 110 18.22 5.10 14.01
CA LYS A 110 18.68 6.12 14.97
C LYS A 110 17.80 7.37 15.00
N THR A 111 17.24 7.75 13.87
CA THR A 111 16.49 9.02 13.70
C THR A 111 15.09 8.83 13.15
N GLY A 112 14.74 7.63 12.77
CA GLY A 112 13.47 7.30 12.17
C GLY A 112 12.32 7.12 13.15
N LYS A 113 11.14 7.00 12.62
CA LYS A 113 9.90 6.78 13.38
C LYS A 113 9.73 5.28 13.74
N PRO A 114 9.11 4.94 14.89
CA PRO A 114 8.93 3.55 15.32
C PRO A 114 7.77 2.84 14.59
N ILE A 115 7.80 2.85 13.26
CA ILE A 115 6.86 2.20 12.37
C ILE A 115 7.63 1.56 11.21
N PHE A 116 7.35 0.29 10.92
CA PHE A 116 7.97 -0.40 9.78
C PHE A 116 7.31 0.03 8.48
N THR A 117 8.06 0.63 7.57
CA THR A 117 7.54 1.11 6.29
C THR A 117 8.06 0.28 5.11
N VAL A 118 7.19 -0.02 4.17
CA VAL A 118 7.50 -0.68 2.90
C VAL A 118 7.10 0.25 1.76
N ASP A 119 8.02 0.54 0.86
CA ASP A 119 7.76 1.25 -0.40
C ASP A 119 7.69 0.22 -1.52
N PHE A 120 6.48 -0.29 -1.76
CA PHE A 120 6.26 -1.52 -2.51
C PHE A 120 6.95 -1.55 -3.88
N GLN A 121 6.85 -0.46 -4.65
CA GLN A 121 7.44 -0.42 -5.98
C GLN A 121 8.93 -0.03 -5.98
N ASN A 122 9.44 0.64 -4.94
CA ASN A 122 10.80 1.14 -4.90
C ASN A 122 11.76 0.31 -4.04
N ASP A 123 11.26 -0.68 -3.31
CA ASP A 123 12.09 -1.54 -2.44
C ASP A 123 12.75 -2.72 -3.19
N GLY A 124 12.68 -2.76 -4.50
CA GLY A 124 13.28 -3.81 -5.32
C GLY A 124 14.78 -4.02 -5.04
N GLU A 125 15.53 -2.98 -4.70
CA GLU A 125 16.95 -3.06 -4.34
C GLU A 125 17.21 -3.97 -3.12
N PHE A 126 16.29 -3.99 -2.14
CA PHE A 126 16.41 -4.80 -0.92
C PHE A 126 15.98 -6.25 -1.09
N VAL A 127 15.19 -6.53 -2.11
CA VAL A 127 14.61 -7.86 -2.35
C VAL A 127 15.06 -8.48 -3.69
N GLY A 128 16.03 -7.86 -4.35
CA GLY A 128 16.61 -8.34 -5.61
C GLY A 128 15.68 -8.19 -6.80
N GLY A 129 14.90 -7.11 -6.87
CA GLY A 129 13.98 -6.79 -7.96
C GLY A 129 12.50 -6.95 -7.58
N CYS A 130 11.62 -7.02 -8.58
CA CYS A 130 10.19 -7.20 -8.37
C CYS A 130 9.87 -8.54 -7.70
N ILE A 131 8.99 -8.54 -6.72
CA ILE A 131 8.56 -9.75 -5.99
C ILE A 131 7.35 -10.45 -6.62
N ALA A 132 6.76 -9.87 -7.66
CA ALA A 132 5.61 -10.40 -8.38
C ALA A 132 5.97 -11.55 -9.34
N GLY A 133 5.01 -12.00 -10.11
CA GLY A 133 5.19 -13.03 -11.15
C GLY A 133 5.43 -14.43 -10.57
N GLY A 134 4.78 -14.77 -9.47
CA GLY A 134 4.93 -16.07 -8.80
C GLY A 134 6.19 -16.20 -7.96
N ARG A 135 7.05 -15.15 -7.90
CA ARG A 135 8.28 -15.18 -7.11
C ARG A 135 8.02 -15.18 -5.62
N ASN A 136 7.22 -14.21 -5.11
CA ASN A 136 6.80 -14.14 -3.73
C ASN A 136 5.28 -13.94 -3.61
N TYR A 137 4.63 -13.45 -4.65
CA TYR A 137 3.18 -13.38 -4.76
C TYR A 137 2.72 -13.41 -6.22
N PHE A 138 1.46 -13.67 -6.40
CA PHE A 138 0.70 -13.53 -7.65
C PHE A 138 -0.68 -12.96 -7.32
N HIS A 139 -1.40 -12.54 -8.33
CA HIS A 139 -2.77 -12.06 -8.20
C HIS A 139 -3.75 -13.06 -8.78
N VAL A 140 -4.93 -13.20 -8.16
CA VAL A 140 -6.07 -13.91 -8.75
C VAL A 140 -7.20 -12.89 -8.90
N ASN A 141 -7.63 -12.66 -10.13
CA ASN A 141 -8.69 -11.70 -10.41
C ASN A 141 -10.09 -12.27 -10.13
N SER A 142 -11.14 -11.46 -10.33
CA SER A 142 -12.54 -11.85 -10.08
C SER A 142 -13.01 -13.00 -10.97
N GLU A 143 -12.41 -13.18 -12.14
CA GLU A 143 -12.72 -14.26 -13.09
C GLU A 143 -11.99 -15.56 -12.76
N GLY A 144 -11.04 -15.51 -11.82
CA GLY A 144 -10.24 -16.66 -11.40
C GLY A 144 -8.93 -16.81 -12.17
N ASP A 145 -8.56 -15.85 -13.02
CA ASP A 145 -7.30 -15.89 -13.75
C ASP A 145 -6.12 -15.61 -12.82
N VAL A 146 -5.03 -16.33 -13.02
CA VAL A 146 -3.79 -16.17 -12.27
C VAL A 146 -2.88 -15.20 -13.01
N GLU A 147 -2.70 -14.01 -12.46
CA GLU A 147 -1.95 -12.91 -13.05
C GLU A 147 -0.62 -12.70 -12.33
N PRO A 148 0.43 -12.17 -13.00
CA PRO A 148 1.72 -11.90 -12.38
C PRO A 148 1.61 -10.93 -11.19
N CYS A 149 0.76 -9.91 -11.31
CA CYS A 149 0.45 -8.96 -10.23
C CYS A 149 -0.86 -8.22 -10.53
N VAL A 150 -1.37 -7.51 -9.55
CA VAL A 150 -2.60 -6.70 -9.64
C VAL A 150 -2.56 -5.59 -10.72
N PHE A 151 -1.39 -5.28 -11.27
CA PHE A 151 -1.21 -4.25 -12.31
C PHE A 151 -0.98 -4.82 -13.70
N ILE A 152 -0.86 -6.14 -13.85
CA ILE A 152 -0.58 -6.81 -15.13
C ILE A 152 -1.68 -7.84 -15.37
N HIS A 153 -2.63 -7.50 -16.23
CA HIS A 153 -3.79 -8.33 -16.57
C HIS A 153 -3.46 -9.24 -17.75
N TYR A 154 -2.59 -10.21 -17.52
CA TYR A 154 -2.23 -11.27 -18.43
C TYR A 154 -2.22 -12.60 -17.70
N SER A 155 -2.90 -13.59 -18.21
CA SER A 155 -2.97 -14.91 -17.60
C SER A 155 -3.01 -16.01 -18.68
N ASP A 156 -2.41 -17.14 -18.37
CA ASP A 156 -2.52 -18.39 -19.12
C ASP A 156 -3.19 -19.51 -18.30
N SER A 157 -3.62 -19.19 -17.09
CA SER A 157 -4.11 -20.18 -16.12
C SER A 157 -5.25 -19.63 -15.28
N ASN A 158 -6.24 -20.49 -14.96
CA ASN A 158 -7.41 -20.12 -14.17
C ASN A 158 -7.62 -21.13 -13.03
N ILE A 159 -7.84 -20.65 -11.81
CA ILE A 159 -8.04 -21.48 -10.61
C ILE A 159 -9.37 -22.27 -10.60
N ARG A 160 -10.30 -21.94 -11.49
CA ARG A 160 -11.55 -22.71 -11.66
C ARG A 160 -11.34 -23.94 -12.54
N GLU A 161 -10.23 -23.99 -13.30
CA GLU A 161 -9.89 -25.06 -14.23
C GLU A 161 -8.75 -25.94 -13.73
N LYS A 162 -7.82 -25.34 -12.97
CA LYS A 162 -6.61 -26.00 -12.48
C LYS A 162 -6.41 -25.69 -10.99
N SER A 163 -5.70 -26.54 -10.29
CA SER A 163 -5.25 -26.21 -8.93
C SER A 163 -4.21 -25.09 -8.95
N ILE A 164 -4.10 -24.34 -7.86
CA ILE A 164 -3.09 -23.26 -7.72
C ILE A 164 -1.68 -23.79 -8.01
N LEU A 165 -1.35 -24.99 -7.56
CA LEU A 165 -0.03 -25.59 -7.81
C LEU A 165 0.21 -25.91 -9.30
N GLU A 166 -0.82 -26.18 -10.06
CA GLU A 166 -0.72 -26.38 -11.51
C GLU A 166 -0.62 -25.04 -12.26
N CYS A 167 -1.28 -24.01 -11.77
CA CYS A 167 -1.18 -22.65 -12.33
C CYS A 167 0.22 -22.02 -12.11
N LEU A 168 0.97 -22.45 -11.11
CA LEU A 168 2.29 -21.91 -10.76
C LEU A 168 3.48 -22.72 -11.35
N LYS A 169 3.21 -23.70 -12.19
CA LYS A 169 4.24 -24.49 -12.88
C LYS A 169 4.51 -23.98 -14.28
#